data_663777417a7ac4a9d49f9c1b74848175
#
_entry.id   663777417a7ac4a9d49f9c1b74848175
#
_cell.length_a   1.000
_cell.length_b   1.000
_cell.length_c   1.000
_cell.angle_alpha   90.00
_cell.angle_beta   90.00
_cell.angle_gamma   90.00
#
_symmetry.space_group_name_H-M   'P 1'
#
loop_
_entity.id
_entity.type
_entity.pdbx_description
1 polymer ?
#
loop_
_entity_poly.entity_id
_entity_poly.type
_entity_poly.pdbx_seq_one_letter_code
_entity_poly.pdbx_strand_id
1 'polypeptide(L)'
;MKPYLDPRTNLRIALPTILLGGRKLDYGVYGGIGRHTKFPTMDMLFPDPIYGDITQMNYWPVEEKLRRVNLLVYRIDPTNTSLQPASNLKWEVGADADWNGCSFSIDWFREDMTSGFRYAYEYLSVIAKKYDTSAIDKSALAGPPSLEGLPYQNDTTLTAYSFTTNGSRTLKQGLEFSFSTRRIKAINTRITANGAWLRTEYMNSQPEYYRPNVMISGKPYPYIGIYEMNDGNFYDSLVTNLMLDTQIPSLGLIFSTSFQCKWFSGRRSMPESKYPDSYLDKAGTVHPFDAAVAEGDAVLRHLIRDYTESLYQYQRTPFAMNVNLKVSKRLYRDKVSCSLYVNKIFDVTPDYWRGDALVRRSVTPYFGMELDFKI
;
A
#
# COMPACT_ATOMS: atom_id res chain seq x y z
N MET A 1 -30.29 7.72 5.68
CA MET A 1 -29.04 6.98 5.94
C MET A 1 -29.42 5.60 6.49
N LYS A 2 -28.96 4.51 5.89
CA LYS A 2 -29.24 3.17 6.43
C LYS A 2 -28.31 2.93 7.62
N PRO A 3 -28.77 2.38 8.74
CA PRO A 3 -27.92 2.02 9.85
C PRO A 3 -27.00 0.87 9.44
N TYR A 4 -25.72 0.95 9.81
CA TYR A 4 -24.75 -0.12 9.65
C TYR A 4 -24.49 -0.75 11.01
N LEU A 5 -24.58 -2.07 11.08
CA LEU A 5 -24.32 -2.84 12.28
C LEU A 5 -22.96 -3.53 12.17
N ASP A 6 -22.16 -3.39 13.20
CA ASP A 6 -20.86 -4.06 13.36
C ASP A 6 -20.94 -5.12 14.47
N PRO A 7 -21.63 -6.27 14.22
CA PRO A 7 -21.72 -7.33 15.20
C PRO A 7 -20.37 -7.95 15.48
N ARG A 8 -20.13 -8.26 16.77
CA ARG A 8 -18.92 -8.97 17.22
C ARG A 8 -19.30 -10.00 18.24
N THR A 9 -18.70 -11.18 18.14
CA THR A 9 -18.86 -12.25 19.10
C THR A 9 -17.51 -12.86 19.39
N ASN A 10 -17.16 -12.98 20.68
CA ASN A 10 -15.97 -13.67 21.14
C ASN A 10 -16.41 -14.77 22.09
N LEU A 11 -15.79 -15.92 21.97
CA LEU A 11 -16.00 -17.07 22.84
C LEU A 11 -14.64 -17.54 23.35
N ARG A 12 -14.55 -17.82 24.65
CA ARG A 12 -13.41 -18.50 25.27
C ARG A 12 -13.91 -19.68 26.07
N ILE A 13 -13.29 -20.83 25.89
CA ILE A 13 -13.55 -22.05 26.60
C ILE A 13 -12.29 -22.42 27.40
N ALA A 14 -12.34 -22.24 28.71
CA ALA A 14 -11.33 -22.78 29.60
C ALA A 14 -11.56 -24.30 29.75
N LEU A 15 -10.53 -25.08 29.51
CA LEU A 15 -10.56 -26.52 29.63
C LEU A 15 -10.21 -26.94 31.04
N PRO A 16 -10.61 -28.12 31.49
CA PRO A 16 -10.28 -28.58 32.84
C PRO A 16 -8.77 -28.60 33.08
N THR A 17 -8.32 -28.03 34.21
CA THR A 17 -6.93 -28.06 34.64
C THR A 17 -6.43 -29.47 34.75
N ILE A 18 -5.30 -29.78 34.15
CA ILE A 18 -4.63 -31.09 34.27
C ILE A 18 -3.32 -30.97 35.01
N LEU A 19 -2.86 -32.08 35.58
CA LEU A 19 -1.56 -32.16 36.24
C LEU A 19 -0.51 -32.73 35.26
N LEU A 20 0.45 -31.89 34.88
CA LEU A 20 1.57 -32.30 34.05
C LEU A 20 2.87 -32.20 34.86
N GLY A 21 3.52 -33.33 35.11
CA GLY A 21 4.74 -33.38 35.95
C GLY A 21 4.53 -32.86 37.39
N GLY A 22 3.34 -33.11 37.97
CA GLY A 22 2.97 -32.67 39.32
C GLY A 22 2.65 -31.16 39.42
N ARG A 23 2.52 -30.44 38.32
CA ARG A 23 2.17 -29.02 38.27
C ARG A 23 0.90 -28.81 37.45
N LYS A 24 0.13 -27.78 37.82
CA LYS A 24 -1.10 -27.42 37.13
C LYS A 24 -0.76 -26.88 35.73
N LEU A 25 -1.48 -27.39 34.74
CA LEU A 25 -1.57 -26.83 33.38
C LEU A 25 -2.99 -26.32 33.17
N ASP A 26 -3.10 -25.01 33.04
CA ASP A 26 -4.33 -24.31 32.67
C ASP A 26 -4.24 -24.00 31.19
N TYR A 27 -5.28 -24.33 30.42
CA TYR A 27 -5.29 -24.12 28.98
C TYR A 27 -6.69 -23.86 28.50
N GLY A 28 -6.79 -23.22 27.34
CA GLY A 28 -8.06 -22.87 26.74
C GLY A 28 -7.96 -22.64 25.26
N VAL A 29 -9.13 -22.61 24.65
CA VAL A 29 -9.30 -22.21 23.25
C VAL A 29 -10.25 -21.03 23.19
N TYR A 30 -10.02 -20.16 22.21
CA TYR A 30 -10.87 -19.00 22.01
C TYR A 30 -11.02 -18.72 20.53
N GLY A 31 -12.05 -17.97 20.21
CA GLY A 31 -12.27 -17.53 18.86
C GLY A 31 -13.22 -16.35 18.82
N GLY A 32 -13.17 -15.62 17.75
CA GLY A 32 -13.99 -14.45 17.54
C GLY A 32 -14.33 -14.24 16.08
N ILE A 33 -15.51 -13.67 15.85
CA ILE A 33 -15.92 -13.19 14.54
C ILE A 33 -16.52 -11.81 14.71
N GLY A 34 -16.15 -10.89 13.82
CA GLY A 34 -16.67 -9.54 13.85
C GLY A 34 -16.69 -8.90 12.49
N ARG A 35 -17.69 -8.07 12.26
CA ARG A 35 -17.75 -7.17 11.12
C ARG A 35 -17.32 -5.79 11.57
N HIS A 36 -16.56 -5.12 10.72
CA HIS A 36 -16.19 -3.71 10.90
C HIS A 36 -16.52 -2.92 9.64
N THR A 37 -17.23 -1.82 9.81
CA THR A 37 -17.62 -0.92 8.72
C THR A 37 -16.82 0.37 8.82
N LYS A 38 -16.12 0.74 7.75
CA LYS A 38 -15.43 2.02 7.61
C LYS A 38 -16.23 2.93 6.69
N PHE A 39 -16.65 4.08 7.22
CA PHE A 39 -17.33 5.08 6.41
C PHE A 39 -16.34 5.88 5.56
N PRO A 40 -16.77 6.38 4.38
CA PRO A 40 -15.98 7.33 3.61
C PRO A 40 -15.72 8.60 4.44
N THR A 41 -14.58 9.22 4.22
CA THR A 41 -14.28 10.55 4.79
C THR A 41 -15.07 11.63 4.06
N MET A 42 -15.13 12.83 4.64
CA MET A 42 -15.81 13.97 3.99
C MET A 42 -15.21 14.31 2.64
N ASP A 43 -13.89 14.25 2.51
CA ASP A 43 -13.17 14.51 1.25
C ASP A 43 -13.48 13.46 0.16
N MET A 44 -13.81 12.22 0.56
CA MET A 44 -14.27 11.18 -0.37
C MET A 44 -15.71 11.39 -0.84
N LEU A 45 -16.55 11.93 0.04
CA LEU A 45 -17.97 12.19 -0.26
C LEU A 45 -18.19 13.50 -1.01
N PHE A 46 -17.38 14.50 -0.69
CA PHE A 46 -17.47 15.86 -1.22
C PHE A 46 -16.09 16.33 -1.70
N PRO A 47 -15.54 15.71 -2.74
CA PRO A 47 -14.26 16.13 -3.28
C PRO A 47 -14.36 17.51 -3.92
N ASP A 48 -13.25 18.23 -3.96
CA ASP A 48 -13.18 19.50 -4.67
C ASP A 48 -13.35 19.29 -6.18
N PRO A 49 -14.00 20.24 -6.88
CA PRO A 49 -14.08 20.21 -8.33
C PRO A 49 -12.70 20.24 -8.98
N ILE A 50 -12.55 19.49 -10.06
CA ILE A 50 -11.34 19.46 -10.87
C ILE A 50 -11.49 20.46 -12.00
N TYR A 51 -10.50 21.34 -12.14
CA TYR A 51 -10.42 22.29 -13.26
C TYR A 51 -9.30 21.88 -14.20
N GLY A 52 -9.53 22.06 -15.49
CA GLY A 52 -8.52 21.83 -16.49
C GLY A 52 -8.61 22.86 -17.62
N ASP A 53 -7.47 23.09 -18.26
CA ASP A 53 -7.33 24.09 -19.28
C ASP A 53 -6.97 23.46 -20.63
N ILE A 54 -7.68 23.84 -21.66
CA ILE A 54 -7.35 23.49 -23.05
C ILE A 54 -6.97 24.76 -23.79
N THR A 55 -5.74 24.83 -24.29
CA THR A 55 -5.29 25.96 -25.08
C THR A 55 -6.04 26.01 -26.41
N GLN A 56 -6.84 27.04 -26.59
CA GLN A 56 -7.57 27.31 -27.81
C GLN A 56 -6.74 28.11 -28.82
N MET A 57 -5.94 29.04 -28.34
CA MET A 57 -5.01 29.85 -29.11
C MET A 57 -3.76 30.12 -28.31
N ASN A 58 -2.60 30.02 -28.93
CA ASN A 58 -1.33 30.48 -28.41
C ASN A 58 -0.61 31.31 -29.47
N TYR A 59 -0.76 32.63 -29.38
CA TYR A 59 -0.10 33.58 -30.27
C TYR A 59 1.03 34.26 -29.49
N TRP A 60 2.28 33.89 -29.81
CA TRP A 60 3.45 34.32 -29.07
C TRP A 60 4.52 34.97 -29.96
N PRO A 61 4.26 36.15 -30.57
CA PRO A 61 5.23 36.87 -31.38
C PRO A 61 6.34 37.49 -30.52
N VAL A 62 7.37 38.05 -31.17
CA VAL A 62 8.51 38.70 -30.50
C VAL A 62 8.02 39.92 -29.70
N GLU A 63 7.11 40.71 -30.26
CA GLU A 63 6.50 41.87 -29.58
C GLU A 63 5.57 41.43 -28.48
N GLU A 64 5.97 41.70 -27.25
CA GLU A 64 5.22 41.26 -26.05
C GLU A 64 3.80 41.80 -25.98
N LYS A 65 3.58 43.05 -26.42
CA LYS A 65 2.27 43.70 -26.42
C LYS A 65 1.23 42.98 -27.28
N LEU A 66 1.65 42.13 -28.22
CA LEU A 66 0.78 41.38 -29.13
C LEU A 66 0.50 39.96 -28.67
N ARG A 67 1.18 39.49 -27.59
CA ARG A 67 1.05 38.11 -27.10
C ARG A 67 -0.31 37.85 -26.52
N ARG A 68 -0.87 36.71 -26.86
CA ARG A 68 -2.13 36.22 -26.28
C ARG A 68 -2.17 34.70 -26.18
N VAL A 69 -2.55 34.20 -25.00
CA VAL A 69 -2.97 32.82 -24.82
C VAL A 69 -4.44 32.81 -24.45
N ASN A 70 -5.24 31.99 -25.15
CA ASN A 70 -6.65 31.80 -24.85
C ASN A 70 -6.88 30.35 -24.42
N LEU A 71 -7.52 30.17 -23.29
CA LEU A 71 -7.78 28.87 -22.67
C LEU A 71 -9.29 28.63 -22.58
N LEU A 72 -9.71 27.41 -22.88
CA LEU A 72 -11.02 26.90 -22.47
C LEU A 72 -10.82 26.24 -21.11
N VAL A 73 -11.39 26.82 -20.07
CA VAL A 73 -11.42 26.21 -18.75
C VAL A 73 -12.66 25.33 -18.63
N TYR A 74 -12.48 24.07 -18.23
CA TYR A 74 -13.58 23.16 -17.96
C TYR A 74 -13.55 22.75 -16.49
N ARG A 75 -14.71 22.39 -15.96
CA ARG A 75 -14.89 21.93 -14.58
C ARG A 75 -15.50 20.55 -14.60
N ILE A 76 -14.91 19.65 -13.83
CA ILE A 76 -15.43 18.30 -13.58
C ILE A 76 -15.78 18.19 -12.11
N ASP A 77 -16.94 17.62 -11.81
CA ASP A 77 -17.33 17.23 -10.45
C ASP A 77 -17.01 15.73 -10.26
N PRO A 78 -16.00 15.38 -9.45
CA PRO A 78 -15.60 13.99 -9.23
C PRO A 78 -16.42 13.29 -8.13
N THR A 79 -17.55 13.88 -7.72
CA THR A 79 -18.40 13.32 -6.68
C THR A 79 -19.00 11.98 -7.11
N ASN A 80 -18.77 10.93 -6.31
CA ASN A 80 -19.38 9.63 -6.50
C ASN A 80 -20.52 9.40 -5.51
N THR A 81 -21.75 9.60 -5.97
CA THR A 81 -22.96 9.41 -5.14
C THR A 81 -23.29 7.96 -4.83
N SER A 82 -22.65 7.00 -5.51
CA SER A 82 -22.82 5.55 -5.28
C SER A 82 -21.80 4.95 -4.30
N LEU A 83 -20.93 5.78 -3.72
CA LEU A 83 -19.90 5.32 -2.78
C LEU A 83 -20.53 4.69 -1.54
N GLN A 84 -20.13 3.44 -1.26
CA GLN A 84 -20.62 2.66 -0.13
C GLN A 84 -19.56 2.56 0.97
N PRO A 85 -19.94 2.42 2.24
CA PRO A 85 -18.97 2.12 3.29
C PRO A 85 -18.22 0.81 3.03
N ALA A 86 -16.94 0.79 3.32
CA ALA A 86 -16.11 -0.39 3.22
C ALA A 86 -16.41 -1.35 4.38
N SER A 87 -16.56 -2.62 4.07
CA SER A 87 -16.85 -3.66 5.05
C SER A 87 -15.71 -4.65 5.17
N ASN A 88 -15.30 -4.95 6.39
CA ASN A 88 -14.27 -5.93 6.72
C ASN A 88 -14.86 -7.00 7.63
N LEU A 89 -14.77 -8.26 7.25
CA LEU A 89 -15.10 -9.41 8.08
C LEU A 89 -13.79 -9.96 8.66
N LYS A 90 -13.70 -9.97 9.99
CA LYS A 90 -12.58 -10.55 10.72
C LYS A 90 -13.04 -11.73 11.52
N TRP A 91 -12.24 -12.79 11.55
CA TRP A 91 -12.38 -13.91 12.45
C TRP A 91 -11.00 -14.42 12.90
N GLU A 92 -10.97 -14.97 14.09
CA GLU A 92 -9.77 -15.47 14.73
C GLU A 92 -10.08 -16.73 15.54
N VAL A 93 -9.11 -17.62 15.62
CA VAL A 93 -9.10 -18.81 16.47
C VAL A 93 -7.76 -18.93 17.11
N GLY A 94 -7.72 -19.15 18.42
CA GLY A 94 -6.48 -19.28 19.16
C GLY A 94 -6.58 -20.28 20.31
N ALA A 95 -5.42 -20.61 20.83
CA ALA A 95 -5.27 -21.42 22.02
C ALA A 95 -4.21 -20.79 22.91
N ASP A 96 -4.39 -20.92 24.22
CA ASP A 96 -3.42 -20.51 25.22
C ASP A 96 -3.21 -21.59 26.28
N ALA A 97 -2.06 -21.56 26.91
CA ALA A 97 -1.69 -22.48 27.97
C ALA A 97 -0.75 -21.80 28.95
N ASP A 98 -1.00 -22.02 30.25
CA ASP A 98 -0.14 -21.64 31.36
C ASP A 98 0.30 -22.86 32.12
N TRP A 99 1.61 -23.10 32.19
CA TRP A 99 2.20 -24.19 32.89
C TRP A 99 3.40 -23.75 33.73
N ASN A 100 3.28 -23.91 35.06
CA ASN A 100 4.39 -23.63 35.97
C ASN A 100 5.03 -22.23 35.80
N GLY A 101 4.21 -21.23 35.48
CA GLY A 101 4.65 -19.84 35.20
C GLY A 101 5.31 -19.66 33.84
N CYS A 102 5.15 -20.62 32.94
CA CYS A 102 5.39 -20.45 31.53
C CYS A 102 4.05 -20.25 30.83
N SER A 103 3.95 -19.27 29.93
CA SER A 103 2.76 -19.01 29.12
C SER A 103 3.06 -19.23 27.65
N PHE A 104 2.07 -19.75 26.95
CA PHE A 104 2.09 -19.93 25.50
C PHE A 104 0.76 -19.50 24.92
N SER A 105 0.78 -18.83 23.78
CA SER A 105 -0.41 -18.59 22.96
C SER A 105 -0.07 -18.77 21.49
N ILE A 106 -1.08 -19.17 20.74
CA ILE A 106 -1.04 -19.25 19.29
C ILE A 106 -2.38 -18.82 18.72
N ASP A 107 -2.34 -17.95 17.74
CA ASP A 107 -3.53 -17.33 17.12
C ASP A 107 -3.45 -17.44 15.62
N TRP A 108 -4.53 -17.83 14.99
CA TRP A 108 -4.72 -17.70 13.56
C TRP A 108 -5.88 -16.75 13.27
N PHE A 109 -5.68 -15.79 12.38
CA PHE A 109 -6.69 -14.83 12.02
C PHE A 109 -6.82 -14.68 10.51
N ARG A 110 -7.99 -14.22 10.09
CA ARG A 110 -8.29 -13.81 8.72
C ARG A 110 -9.19 -12.59 8.71
N GLU A 111 -8.82 -11.62 7.87
CA GLU A 111 -9.60 -10.41 7.58
C GLU A 111 -9.85 -10.33 6.08
N ASP A 112 -11.11 -10.15 5.67
CA ASP A 112 -11.51 -9.99 4.28
C ASP A 112 -12.30 -8.67 4.13
N MET A 113 -11.64 -7.69 3.56
CA MET A 113 -12.24 -6.41 3.20
C MET A 113 -12.58 -6.45 1.72
N THR A 114 -13.88 -6.47 1.39
CA THR A 114 -14.37 -6.70 0.02
C THR A 114 -14.75 -5.45 -0.75
N SER A 115 -14.87 -4.30 -0.10
CA SER A 115 -15.38 -3.05 -0.69
C SER A 115 -14.56 -1.83 -0.27
N GLY A 116 -13.23 -1.98 -0.22
CA GLY A 116 -12.33 -0.90 0.17
C GLY A 116 -12.37 0.27 -0.82
N PHE A 117 -12.04 1.46 -0.31
CA PHE A 117 -11.97 2.67 -1.13
C PHE A 117 -10.71 2.68 -1.98
N ARG A 118 -10.83 3.22 -3.18
CA ARG A 118 -9.73 3.51 -4.07
C ARG A 118 -10.04 4.66 -5.01
N TYR A 119 -9.04 5.20 -5.66
CA TYR A 119 -9.22 6.08 -6.80
C TYR A 119 -9.39 5.25 -8.07
N ALA A 120 -10.41 5.57 -8.85
CA ALA A 120 -10.57 5.13 -10.23
C ALA A 120 -10.38 6.32 -11.18
N TYR A 121 -10.09 6.01 -12.44
CA TYR A 121 -9.95 7.02 -13.48
C TYR A 121 -11.09 6.89 -14.47
N GLU A 122 -11.56 8.02 -14.97
CA GLU A 122 -12.44 8.11 -16.10
C GLU A 122 -11.92 9.14 -17.09
N TYR A 123 -12.42 9.09 -18.30
CA TYR A 123 -12.04 10.00 -19.35
C TYR A 123 -13.25 10.74 -19.90
N LEU A 124 -13.14 12.07 -19.94
CA LEU A 124 -14.12 12.97 -20.51
C LEU A 124 -13.62 13.46 -21.86
N SER A 125 -14.49 13.38 -22.88
CA SER A 125 -14.25 13.98 -24.18
C SER A 125 -14.64 15.46 -24.12
N VAL A 126 -13.66 16.36 -24.29
CA VAL A 126 -13.88 17.81 -24.30
C VAL A 126 -13.61 18.34 -25.71
N ILE A 127 -14.59 19.01 -26.26
CA ILE A 127 -14.48 19.67 -27.58
C ILE A 127 -14.08 21.12 -27.37
N ALA A 128 -12.97 21.54 -27.95
CA ALA A 128 -12.47 22.90 -27.88
C ALA A 128 -12.22 23.47 -29.29
N LYS A 129 -12.49 24.76 -29.49
CA LYS A 129 -12.09 25.45 -30.70
C LYS A 129 -10.58 25.65 -30.69
N LYS A 130 -9.90 25.24 -31.75
CA LYS A 130 -8.49 25.53 -32.03
C LYS A 130 -8.42 26.61 -33.09
N TYR A 131 -7.99 27.79 -32.70
CA TYR A 131 -7.89 28.95 -33.62
C TYR A 131 -6.59 28.87 -34.42
N ASP A 132 -6.72 29.19 -35.70
CA ASP A 132 -5.59 29.25 -36.62
C ASP A 132 -4.84 30.57 -36.46
N THR A 133 -3.68 30.53 -35.80
CA THR A 133 -2.86 31.72 -35.58
C THR A 133 -2.12 32.21 -36.85
N SER A 134 -2.05 31.37 -37.89
CA SER A 134 -1.44 31.77 -39.18
C SER A 134 -2.29 32.79 -39.97
N ALA A 135 -3.59 32.83 -39.68
CA ALA A 135 -4.51 33.79 -40.27
C ALA A 135 -4.43 35.20 -39.63
N ILE A 136 -3.58 35.40 -38.62
CA ILE A 136 -3.45 36.69 -37.95
C ILE A 136 -2.54 37.62 -38.76
N ASP A 137 -3.10 38.72 -39.28
CA ASP A 137 -2.30 39.77 -39.89
C ASP A 137 -1.64 40.65 -38.80
N LYS A 138 -0.36 40.39 -38.56
CA LYS A 138 0.45 41.10 -37.57
C LYS A 138 0.52 42.60 -37.79
N SER A 139 0.48 43.03 -39.06
CA SER A 139 0.63 44.45 -39.42
C SER A 139 -0.61 45.29 -39.05
N ALA A 140 -1.76 44.63 -38.91
CA ALA A 140 -3.02 45.25 -38.53
C ALA A 140 -3.26 45.31 -37.02
N LEU A 141 -2.34 44.71 -36.20
CA LEU A 141 -2.52 44.61 -34.76
C LEU A 141 -1.97 45.82 -34.01
N ALA A 142 -2.83 46.51 -33.26
CA ALA A 142 -2.43 47.52 -32.27
C ALA A 142 -2.20 46.93 -30.86
N GLY A 143 -2.70 45.71 -30.60
CA GLY A 143 -2.63 44.97 -29.34
C GLY A 143 -2.84 43.47 -29.54
N PRO A 144 -3.13 42.69 -28.47
CA PRO A 144 -3.37 41.25 -28.61
C PRO A 144 -4.52 40.97 -29.58
N PRO A 145 -4.42 39.91 -30.44
CA PRO A 145 -5.44 39.61 -31.46
C PRO A 145 -6.77 39.22 -30.82
N SER A 146 -7.89 39.63 -31.45
CA SER A 146 -9.23 39.16 -31.10
C SER A 146 -9.41 37.71 -31.59
N LEU A 147 -10.30 36.97 -30.95
CA LEU A 147 -10.77 35.66 -31.44
C LEU A 147 -11.87 35.82 -32.51
N GLU A 148 -12.48 36.97 -32.53
CA GLU A 148 -13.58 37.28 -33.47
C GLU A 148 -13.06 37.32 -34.91
N GLY A 149 -13.73 36.56 -35.78
CA GLY A 149 -13.34 36.44 -37.17
C GLY A 149 -12.16 35.51 -37.47
N LEU A 150 -11.46 34.98 -36.45
CA LEU A 150 -10.40 34.02 -36.69
C LEU A 150 -10.96 32.65 -37.11
N PRO A 151 -10.38 32.01 -38.14
CA PRO A 151 -10.70 30.63 -38.46
C PRO A 151 -10.38 29.70 -37.31
N TYR A 152 -11.21 28.69 -37.10
CA TYR A 152 -10.97 27.65 -36.10
C TYR A 152 -11.40 26.28 -36.58
N GLN A 153 -10.84 25.26 -35.97
CA GLN A 153 -11.29 23.85 -36.07
C GLN A 153 -11.69 23.34 -34.69
N ASN A 154 -12.72 22.53 -34.64
CA ASN A 154 -13.02 21.81 -33.41
C ASN A 154 -12.01 20.70 -33.22
N ASP A 155 -11.33 20.68 -32.06
CA ASP A 155 -10.44 19.61 -31.64
C ASP A 155 -11.01 18.91 -30.40
N THR A 156 -11.04 17.60 -30.44
CA THR A 156 -11.57 16.79 -29.37
C THR A 156 -10.41 16.22 -28.57
N THR A 157 -10.39 16.47 -27.27
CA THR A 157 -9.36 16.01 -26.35
C THR A 157 -9.98 15.14 -25.26
N LEU A 158 -9.40 13.94 -25.06
CA LEU A 158 -9.73 13.09 -23.92
C LEU A 158 -8.95 13.57 -22.70
N THR A 159 -9.68 13.91 -21.66
CA THR A 159 -9.13 14.37 -20.38
C THR A 159 -9.44 13.36 -19.30
N ALA A 160 -8.38 12.89 -18.60
CA ALA A 160 -8.53 12.02 -17.45
C ALA A 160 -8.92 12.81 -16.22
N TYR A 161 -9.79 12.24 -15.42
CA TYR A 161 -10.02 12.66 -14.03
C TYR A 161 -10.11 11.46 -13.11
N SER A 162 -9.84 11.66 -11.82
CA SER A 162 -9.93 10.62 -10.81
C SER A 162 -11.07 10.92 -9.85
N PHE A 163 -11.70 9.88 -9.36
CA PHE A 163 -12.73 9.96 -8.34
C PHE A 163 -12.63 8.78 -7.37
N THR A 164 -13.17 8.93 -6.18
CA THR A 164 -13.17 7.84 -5.19
C THR A 164 -14.30 6.87 -5.47
N THR A 165 -13.99 5.57 -5.49
CA THR A 165 -14.96 4.49 -5.63
C THR A 165 -14.64 3.33 -4.70
N ASN A 166 -15.59 2.40 -4.57
CA ASN A 166 -15.31 1.09 -4.00
C ASN A 166 -14.70 0.20 -5.09
N GLY A 167 -13.85 -0.75 -4.71
CA GLY A 167 -13.26 -1.66 -5.69
C GLY A 167 -11.97 -2.30 -5.24
N SER A 168 -11.42 -1.90 -4.11
CA SER A 168 -10.30 -2.63 -3.54
C SER A 168 -10.79 -3.78 -2.65
N ARG A 169 -10.13 -4.92 -2.78
CA ARG A 169 -10.24 -6.05 -1.87
C ARG A 169 -8.91 -6.27 -1.19
N THR A 170 -8.94 -6.46 0.12
CA THR A 170 -7.74 -6.84 0.88
C THR A 170 -8.05 -8.05 1.73
N LEU A 171 -7.34 -9.14 1.45
CA LEU A 171 -7.36 -10.35 2.24
C LEU A 171 -6.10 -10.40 3.08
N LYS A 172 -6.23 -10.42 4.40
CA LYS A 172 -5.13 -10.62 5.34
C LYS A 172 -5.36 -11.90 6.13
N GLN A 173 -4.31 -12.67 6.33
CA GLN A 173 -4.33 -13.83 7.21
C GLN A 173 -2.96 -14.00 7.86
N GLY A 174 -2.94 -14.58 9.03
CA GLY A 174 -1.70 -14.78 9.75
C GLY A 174 -1.80 -15.79 10.86
N LEU A 175 -0.63 -16.25 11.26
CA LEU A 175 -0.42 -17.07 12.44
C LEU A 175 0.54 -16.32 13.35
N GLU A 176 0.11 -16.06 14.59
CA GLU A 176 0.92 -15.40 15.61
C GLU A 176 1.14 -16.36 16.78
N PHE A 177 2.29 -16.26 17.40
CA PHE A 177 2.55 -17.01 18.62
C PHE A 177 3.32 -16.17 19.62
N SER A 178 3.10 -16.44 20.88
CA SER A 178 3.85 -15.88 22.00
C SER A 178 4.19 -16.99 23.00
N PHE A 179 5.42 -16.96 23.50
CA PHE A 179 5.89 -17.85 24.54
C PHE A 179 6.71 -17.08 25.57
N SER A 180 6.47 -17.31 26.84
CA SER A 180 7.28 -16.72 27.90
C SER A 180 7.50 -17.70 29.04
N THR A 181 8.70 -17.71 29.58
CA THR A 181 9.02 -18.53 30.74
C THR A 181 8.89 -17.72 32.02
N ARG A 182 8.65 -18.39 33.14
CA ARG A 182 9.07 -17.84 34.44
C ARG A 182 10.58 -17.61 34.43
N ARG A 183 11.11 -16.82 35.36
CA ARG A 183 12.55 -16.70 35.54
C ARG A 183 13.14 -18.05 35.94
N ILE A 184 14.04 -18.57 35.11
CA ILE A 184 14.76 -19.83 35.31
C ILE A 184 15.84 -19.59 36.38
N LYS A 185 15.64 -20.11 37.60
CA LYS A 185 16.50 -19.80 38.75
C LYS A 185 17.98 -20.14 38.52
N ALA A 186 18.29 -21.23 37.82
CA ALA A 186 19.66 -21.66 37.55
C ALA A 186 20.52 -20.64 36.82
N ILE A 187 19.91 -19.87 35.92
CA ILE A 187 20.57 -18.86 35.05
C ILE A 187 20.03 -17.47 35.30
N ASN A 188 19.09 -17.30 36.22
CA ASN A 188 18.39 -16.04 36.50
C ASN A 188 17.83 -15.31 35.24
N THR A 189 17.42 -16.08 34.24
CA THR A 189 16.96 -15.58 32.95
C THR A 189 15.48 -15.86 32.73
N ARG A 190 14.76 -14.88 32.21
CA ARG A 190 13.44 -15.03 31.58
C ARG A 190 13.62 -15.06 30.06
N ILE A 191 12.99 -16.02 29.43
CA ILE A 191 12.98 -16.17 27.98
C ILE A 191 11.60 -15.75 27.50
N THR A 192 11.55 -14.86 26.50
CA THR A 192 10.33 -14.50 25.80
C THR A 192 10.58 -14.65 24.30
N ALA A 193 9.71 -15.39 23.64
CA ALA A 193 9.76 -15.58 22.19
C ALA A 193 8.38 -15.24 21.61
N ASN A 194 8.34 -14.49 20.52
CA ASN A 194 7.13 -14.24 19.77
C ASN A 194 7.44 -14.25 18.27
N GLY A 195 6.43 -14.46 17.48
CA GLY A 195 6.58 -14.45 16.04
C GLY A 195 5.24 -14.36 15.32
N ALA A 196 5.33 -13.95 14.08
CA ALA A 196 4.18 -13.85 13.21
C ALA A 196 4.54 -14.26 11.78
N TRP A 197 3.71 -15.12 11.20
CA TRP A 197 3.62 -15.31 9.77
C TRP A 197 2.40 -14.54 9.28
N LEU A 198 2.62 -13.62 8.34
CA LEU A 198 1.59 -12.73 7.78
C LEU A 198 1.54 -12.88 6.28
N ARG A 199 0.34 -12.93 5.73
CA ARG A 199 0.05 -12.94 4.30
C ARG A 199 -1.03 -11.92 3.98
N THR A 200 -0.77 -11.08 3.00
CA THR A 200 -1.71 -10.06 2.52
C THR A 200 -1.83 -10.16 1.01
N GLU A 201 -3.06 -10.24 0.53
CA GLU A 201 -3.40 -10.13 -0.88
C GLU A 201 -4.25 -8.88 -1.06
N TYR A 202 -3.77 -7.99 -1.92
CA TYR A 202 -4.50 -6.81 -2.35
C TYR A 202 -4.93 -7.01 -3.80
N MET A 203 -6.19 -6.73 -4.09
CA MET A 203 -6.76 -6.81 -5.43
C MET A 203 -7.67 -5.61 -5.66
N ASN A 204 -7.84 -5.28 -6.93
CA ASN A 204 -8.72 -4.21 -7.37
C ASN A 204 -9.74 -4.76 -8.37
N SER A 205 -10.99 -4.31 -8.30
CA SER A 205 -12.09 -4.72 -9.18
C SER A 205 -12.46 -3.68 -10.24
N GLN A 206 -11.72 -2.57 -10.30
CA GLN A 206 -11.96 -1.51 -11.28
C GLN A 206 -11.09 -1.71 -12.52
N PRO A 207 -11.56 -1.45 -13.71
CA PRO A 207 -10.73 -1.50 -14.91
C PRO A 207 -9.58 -0.48 -14.82
N GLU A 208 -8.48 -0.80 -15.47
CA GLU A 208 -7.36 0.09 -15.61
C GLU A 208 -7.39 0.77 -16.99
N TYR A 209 -7.25 2.08 -16.99
CA TYR A 209 -7.14 2.87 -18.20
C TYR A 209 -5.68 3.20 -18.48
N TYR A 210 -5.21 2.88 -19.67
CA TYR A 210 -3.84 3.14 -20.06
C TYR A 210 -3.77 3.90 -21.38
N ARG A 211 -3.08 5.04 -21.37
CA ARG A 211 -2.75 5.83 -22.56
C ARG A 211 -1.26 5.72 -22.84
N PRO A 212 -0.84 5.13 -23.96
CA PRO A 212 0.56 5.10 -24.35
C PRO A 212 1.16 6.51 -24.46
N ASN A 213 2.36 6.69 -23.92
CA ASN A 213 3.08 7.97 -24.04
C ASN A 213 3.85 8.04 -25.37
N VAL A 214 3.10 7.99 -26.48
CA VAL A 214 3.65 8.08 -27.83
C VAL A 214 2.93 9.15 -28.63
N MET A 215 3.63 9.72 -29.62
CA MET A 215 3.08 10.70 -30.55
C MET A 215 2.80 10.01 -31.88
N ILE A 216 1.61 10.20 -32.42
CA ILE A 216 1.23 9.74 -33.77
C ILE A 216 1.07 10.97 -34.66
N SER A 217 1.89 11.07 -35.70
CA SER A 217 1.90 12.21 -36.63
C SER A 217 1.94 13.57 -35.93
N GLY A 218 2.80 13.69 -34.88
CA GLY A 218 2.98 14.92 -34.13
C GLY A 218 1.85 15.26 -33.15
N LYS A 219 0.88 14.37 -32.96
CA LYS A 219 -0.23 14.52 -32.01
C LYS A 219 -0.14 13.45 -30.90
N PRO A 220 -0.62 13.76 -29.68
CA PRO A 220 -0.74 12.77 -28.63
C PRO A 220 -1.55 11.54 -29.06
N TYR A 221 -1.19 10.38 -28.52
CA TYR A 221 -1.87 9.12 -28.86
C TYR A 221 -3.39 9.23 -28.73
N PRO A 222 -4.16 8.77 -29.75
CA PRO A 222 -5.59 9.07 -29.85
C PRO A 222 -6.50 8.16 -29.02
N TYR A 223 -6.01 7.00 -28.59
CA TYR A 223 -6.83 5.99 -27.91
C TYR A 223 -6.40 5.76 -26.47
N ILE A 224 -7.29 5.18 -25.67
CA ILE A 224 -7.05 4.78 -24.30
C ILE A 224 -7.49 3.33 -24.15
N GLY A 225 -6.57 2.44 -23.84
CA GLY A 225 -6.88 1.04 -23.57
C GLY A 225 -7.58 0.88 -22.24
N ILE A 226 -8.59 0.01 -22.19
CA ILE A 226 -9.32 -0.40 -21.00
C ILE A 226 -8.95 -1.85 -20.75
N TYR A 227 -8.27 -2.12 -19.64
CA TYR A 227 -7.77 -3.44 -19.29
C TYR A 227 -8.57 -4.00 -18.13
N GLU A 228 -8.83 -5.31 -18.16
CA GLU A 228 -9.30 -6.00 -16.97
C GLU A 228 -8.37 -5.72 -15.79
N MET A 229 -8.98 -5.65 -14.66
CA MET A 229 -8.33 -5.31 -13.44
C MET A 229 -7.40 -6.41 -12.98
N ASN A 230 -6.09 -6.12 -13.01
CA ASN A 230 -5.04 -6.98 -12.48
C ASN A 230 -4.05 -6.20 -11.60
N ASP A 231 -4.45 -5.00 -11.18
CA ASP A 231 -3.70 -4.19 -10.24
C ASP A 231 -3.80 -4.79 -8.83
N GLY A 232 -2.85 -5.58 -8.47
CA GLY A 232 -2.82 -6.23 -7.18
C GLY A 232 -1.43 -6.64 -6.74
N ASN A 233 -1.32 -6.92 -5.45
CA ASN A 233 -0.07 -7.32 -4.83
C ASN A 233 -0.29 -8.44 -3.82
N PHE A 234 0.64 -9.34 -3.78
CA PHE A 234 0.77 -10.38 -2.78
C PHE A 234 2.00 -10.12 -1.92
N TYR A 235 1.83 -10.18 -0.61
CA TYR A 235 2.91 -10.05 0.37
C TYR A 235 2.82 -11.17 1.39
N ASP A 236 3.93 -11.75 1.76
CA ASP A 236 4.05 -12.63 2.92
C ASP A 236 5.35 -12.39 3.66
N SER A 237 5.36 -12.71 4.95
CA SER A 237 6.55 -12.58 5.77
C SER A 237 6.47 -13.48 6.99
N LEU A 238 7.63 -13.95 7.45
CA LEU A 238 7.79 -14.61 8.73
C LEU A 238 8.85 -13.87 9.52
N VAL A 239 8.45 -13.39 10.70
CA VAL A 239 9.34 -12.71 11.66
C VAL A 239 9.23 -13.36 13.02
N THR A 240 10.35 -13.43 13.74
CA THR A 240 10.38 -13.89 15.12
C THR A 240 11.31 -13.03 15.95
N ASN A 241 10.96 -12.85 17.21
CA ASN A 241 11.79 -12.18 18.21
C ASN A 241 12.03 -13.12 19.39
N LEU A 242 13.27 -13.22 19.83
CA LEU A 242 13.66 -13.89 21.05
C LEU A 242 14.30 -12.87 21.98
N MET A 243 13.80 -12.75 23.20
CA MET A 243 14.34 -11.87 24.23
C MET A 243 14.77 -12.66 25.45
N LEU A 244 15.97 -12.38 25.92
CA LEU A 244 16.57 -12.97 27.11
C LEU A 244 16.80 -11.87 28.14
N ASP A 245 16.08 -11.92 29.26
CA ASP A 245 16.28 -11.02 30.40
C ASP A 245 17.00 -11.75 31.53
N THR A 246 18.31 -11.54 31.64
CA THR A 246 19.17 -12.13 32.66
C THR A 246 19.43 -11.13 33.77
N GLN A 247 19.13 -11.48 35.01
CA GLN A 247 19.40 -10.65 36.17
C GLN A 247 20.56 -11.22 36.99
N ILE A 248 21.44 -10.33 37.45
CA ILE A 248 22.49 -10.63 38.42
C ILE A 248 22.19 -9.83 39.69
N PRO A 249 21.34 -10.37 40.63
CA PRO A 249 20.85 -9.63 41.77
C PRO A 249 21.96 -9.06 42.66
N SER A 250 23.03 -9.83 42.86
CA SER A 250 24.19 -9.44 43.68
C SER A 250 24.89 -8.18 43.19
N LEU A 251 24.81 -7.91 41.87
CA LEU A 251 25.39 -6.72 41.24
C LEU A 251 24.35 -5.67 40.88
N GLY A 252 23.06 -5.95 41.06
CA GLY A 252 21.97 -5.06 40.57
C GLY A 252 21.99 -4.86 39.08
N LEU A 253 22.49 -5.80 38.28
CA LEU A 253 22.60 -5.73 36.84
C LEU A 253 21.49 -6.56 36.16
N ILE A 254 21.02 -6.02 35.04
CA ILE A 254 20.08 -6.70 34.14
C ILE A 254 20.64 -6.62 32.71
N PHE A 255 20.74 -7.76 32.06
CA PHE A 255 21.12 -7.90 30.67
C PHE A 255 19.88 -8.28 29.89
N SER A 256 19.43 -7.41 28.98
CA SER A 256 18.34 -7.69 28.06
C SER A 256 18.93 -7.82 26.66
N THR A 257 18.94 -9.05 26.15
CA THR A 257 19.41 -9.36 24.79
C THR A 257 18.22 -9.72 23.93
N SER A 258 18.09 -9.10 22.77
CA SER A 258 17.04 -9.44 21.81
C SER A 258 17.61 -9.85 20.46
N PHE A 259 17.05 -10.92 19.91
CA PHE A 259 17.33 -11.43 18.58
C PHE A 259 16.07 -11.18 17.75
N GLN A 260 16.20 -10.38 16.70
CA GLN A 260 15.13 -10.08 15.78
C GLN A 260 15.43 -10.76 14.46
N CYS A 261 14.66 -11.79 14.12
CA CYS A 261 14.86 -12.60 12.93
C CYS A 261 13.75 -12.32 11.92
N LYS A 262 14.12 -11.96 10.71
CA LYS A 262 13.25 -11.96 9.55
C LYS A 262 13.66 -13.17 8.69
N TRP A 263 12.85 -14.22 8.76
CA TRP A 263 13.12 -15.46 8.03
C TRP A 263 12.96 -15.27 6.54
N PHE A 264 11.97 -14.48 6.17
CA PHE A 264 11.74 -14.01 4.80
C PHE A 264 10.72 -12.87 4.76
N SER A 265 10.74 -12.15 3.67
CA SER A 265 9.66 -11.29 3.22
C SER A 265 9.54 -11.47 1.73
N GLY A 266 8.38 -11.91 1.29
CA GLY A 266 8.08 -12.17 -0.10
C GLY A 266 7.08 -11.19 -0.66
N ARG A 267 7.17 -10.92 -1.95
CA ARG A 267 6.18 -10.15 -2.67
C ARG A 267 6.06 -10.62 -4.11
N ARG A 268 4.88 -10.41 -4.66
CA ARG A 268 4.58 -10.60 -6.07
C ARG A 268 3.53 -9.58 -6.49
N SER A 269 3.73 -8.93 -7.63
CA SER A 269 2.65 -8.20 -8.30
C SER A 269 1.73 -9.20 -9.00
N MET A 270 0.43 -8.92 -9.06
CA MET A 270 -0.49 -9.72 -9.86
C MET A 270 -0.18 -9.48 -11.34
N PRO A 271 -0.30 -10.50 -12.19
CA PRO A 271 -0.07 -10.33 -13.63
C PRO A 271 -1.07 -9.32 -14.21
N GLU A 272 -0.56 -8.33 -14.94
CA GLU A 272 -1.37 -7.39 -15.70
C GLU A 272 -1.78 -7.99 -17.05
N SER A 273 -2.93 -7.58 -17.58
CA SER A 273 -3.33 -7.96 -18.93
C SER A 273 -2.40 -7.32 -19.97
N LYS A 274 -1.85 -8.12 -20.86
CA LYS A 274 -1.05 -7.63 -21.99
C LYS A 274 -1.90 -6.87 -23.00
N TYR A 275 -3.10 -7.36 -23.23
CA TYR A 275 -4.06 -6.81 -24.18
C TYR A 275 -5.19 -6.14 -23.44
N PRO A 276 -5.71 -4.98 -23.92
CA PRO A 276 -6.93 -4.41 -23.39
C PRO A 276 -8.15 -5.21 -23.83
N ASP A 277 -9.24 -5.17 -23.06
CA ASP A 277 -10.53 -5.74 -23.45
C ASP A 277 -11.24 -4.86 -24.47
N SER A 278 -11.02 -3.55 -24.36
CA SER A 278 -11.59 -2.54 -25.20
C SER A 278 -10.74 -1.27 -25.19
N TYR A 279 -11.08 -0.29 -26.02
CA TYR A 279 -10.43 1.02 -26.02
C TYR A 279 -11.43 2.15 -26.29
N LEU A 280 -11.10 3.32 -25.74
CA LEU A 280 -11.81 4.57 -25.96
C LEU A 280 -11.15 5.34 -27.14
N ASP A 281 -11.98 5.86 -28.03
CA ASP A 281 -11.56 6.84 -29.02
C ASP A 281 -11.67 8.29 -28.47
N LYS A 282 -11.25 9.27 -29.25
CA LYS A 282 -11.32 10.68 -28.86
C LYS A 282 -12.74 11.20 -28.61
N ALA A 283 -13.74 10.59 -29.22
CA ALA A 283 -15.15 10.94 -29.01
C ALA A 283 -15.71 10.36 -27.70
N GLY A 284 -14.94 9.50 -27.02
CA GLY A 284 -15.37 8.78 -25.83
C GLY A 284 -16.17 7.51 -26.15
N THR A 285 -16.12 7.04 -27.40
CA THR A 285 -16.77 5.79 -27.81
C THR A 285 -15.90 4.60 -27.46
N VAL A 286 -16.48 3.58 -26.86
CA VAL A 286 -15.80 2.32 -26.53
C VAL A 286 -15.86 1.38 -27.73
N HIS A 287 -14.72 0.87 -28.12
CA HIS A 287 -14.55 -0.10 -29.20
C HIS A 287 -13.98 -1.41 -28.62
N PRO A 288 -14.44 -2.58 -29.09
CA PRO A 288 -13.83 -3.84 -28.74
C PRO A 288 -12.39 -3.91 -29.28
N PHE A 289 -11.48 -4.53 -28.55
CA PHE A 289 -10.11 -4.70 -28.99
C PHE A 289 -9.90 -6.10 -29.57
N ASP A 290 -9.35 -6.17 -30.78
CA ASP A 290 -8.95 -7.41 -31.42
C ASP A 290 -7.41 -7.45 -31.53
N ALA A 291 -6.80 -8.37 -30.79
CA ALA A 291 -5.35 -8.50 -30.72
C ALA A 291 -4.73 -8.82 -32.07
N ALA A 292 -5.37 -9.68 -32.88
CA ALA A 292 -4.84 -10.08 -34.18
C ALA A 292 -4.84 -8.91 -35.18
N VAL A 293 -5.87 -8.07 -35.13
CA VAL A 293 -5.94 -6.85 -35.95
C VAL A 293 -4.94 -5.79 -35.44
N ALA A 294 -4.85 -5.63 -34.13
CA ALA A 294 -4.02 -4.61 -33.51
C ALA A 294 -2.52 -4.84 -33.71
N GLU A 295 -2.04 -6.08 -33.76
CA GLU A 295 -0.63 -6.41 -34.03
C GLU A 295 -0.17 -5.90 -35.40
N GLY A 296 -1.07 -5.88 -36.40
CA GLY A 296 -0.81 -5.34 -37.74
C GLY A 296 -1.09 -3.85 -37.90
N ASP A 297 -1.79 -3.22 -36.97
CA ASP A 297 -2.18 -1.81 -37.06
C ASP A 297 -1.11 -0.89 -36.46
N ALA A 298 -0.70 0.14 -37.22
CA ALA A 298 0.38 1.05 -36.84
C ALA A 298 0.05 1.88 -35.58
N VAL A 299 -1.24 2.04 -35.23
CA VAL A 299 -1.72 2.83 -34.11
C VAL A 299 -2.15 1.91 -32.96
N LEU A 300 -3.05 0.96 -33.20
CA LEU A 300 -3.62 0.12 -32.15
C LEU A 300 -2.58 -0.78 -31.46
N ARG A 301 -1.51 -1.19 -32.16
CA ARG A 301 -0.41 -1.96 -31.57
C ARG A 301 0.21 -1.33 -30.32
N HIS A 302 0.15 -0.03 -30.18
CA HIS A 302 0.68 0.67 -29.00
C HIS A 302 -0.16 0.47 -27.74
N LEU A 303 -1.37 -0.07 -27.87
CA LEU A 303 -2.17 -0.51 -26.72
C LEU A 303 -1.73 -1.88 -26.21
N ILE A 304 -0.93 -2.63 -26.95
CA ILE A 304 -0.36 -3.90 -26.48
C ILE A 304 0.78 -3.55 -25.54
N ARG A 305 0.64 -3.93 -24.26
CA ARG A 305 1.65 -3.63 -23.24
C ARG A 305 2.84 -4.58 -23.37
N ASP A 306 4.03 -4.07 -23.05
CA ASP A 306 5.18 -4.93 -22.84
C ASP A 306 4.94 -5.81 -21.60
N TYR A 307 5.02 -7.10 -21.81
CA TYR A 307 4.83 -8.08 -20.75
C TYR A 307 6.15 -8.76 -20.43
N THR A 308 6.66 -8.50 -19.23
CA THR A 308 7.89 -9.13 -18.73
C THR A 308 7.52 -10.03 -17.55
N GLU A 309 7.53 -11.33 -17.78
CA GLU A 309 7.12 -12.35 -16.80
C GLU A 309 7.89 -12.25 -15.47
N SER A 310 9.17 -11.85 -15.52
CA SER A 310 10.00 -11.70 -14.32
C SER A 310 9.47 -10.66 -13.32
N LEU A 311 8.68 -9.66 -13.77
CA LEU A 311 8.07 -8.66 -12.89
C LEU A 311 6.98 -9.25 -12.00
N TYR A 312 6.34 -10.33 -12.43
CA TYR A 312 5.25 -11.00 -11.74
C TYR A 312 5.69 -12.25 -10.97
N GLN A 313 6.98 -12.57 -11.01
CA GLN A 313 7.53 -13.66 -10.23
C GLN A 313 7.58 -13.32 -8.74
N TYR A 314 7.35 -14.33 -7.92
CA TYR A 314 7.48 -14.18 -6.47
C TYR A 314 8.93 -13.96 -6.09
N GLN A 315 9.19 -12.80 -5.48
CA GLN A 315 10.51 -12.39 -5.02
C GLN A 315 10.59 -12.48 -3.50
N ARG A 316 11.55 -13.24 -3.03
CA ARG A 316 11.77 -13.49 -1.60
C ARG A 316 13.09 -12.88 -1.13
N THR A 317 13.05 -12.16 -0.02
CA THR A 317 14.28 -11.71 0.65
C THR A 317 14.91 -12.85 1.43
N PRO A 318 16.23 -12.93 1.54
CA PRO A 318 16.90 -13.91 2.37
C PRO A 318 16.66 -13.67 3.86
N PHE A 319 17.05 -14.66 4.69
CA PHE A 319 17.09 -14.52 6.13
C PHE A 319 17.93 -13.32 6.55
N ALA A 320 17.40 -12.54 7.51
CA ALA A 320 18.11 -11.43 8.12
C ALA A 320 17.89 -11.48 9.64
N MET A 321 18.91 -11.16 10.41
CA MET A 321 18.86 -11.15 11.87
C MET A 321 19.65 -9.99 12.42
N ASN A 322 19.14 -9.34 13.44
CA ASN A 322 19.92 -8.41 14.26
C ASN A 322 19.85 -8.79 15.75
N VAL A 323 20.91 -8.44 16.46
CA VAL A 323 21.02 -8.66 17.91
C VAL A 323 21.19 -7.31 18.57
N ASN A 324 20.37 -7.06 19.61
CA ASN A 324 20.45 -5.86 20.42
C ASN A 324 20.76 -6.23 21.86
N LEU A 325 21.51 -5.40 22.55
CA LEU A 325 21.89 -5.59 23.94
C LEU A 325 21.60 -4.32 24.74
N LYS A 326 20.92 -4.46 25.86
CA LYS A 326 20.74 -3.42 26.88
C LYS A 326 21.29 -3.95 28.21
N VAL A 327 22.14 -3.19 28.85
CA VAL A 327 22.67 -3.48 30.18
C VAL A 327 22.19 -2.38 31.13
N SER A 328 21.41 -2.75 32.13
CA SER A 328 20.85 -1.83 33.11
C SER A 328 21.43 -2.07 34.48
N LYS A 329 21.83 -1.01 35.18
CA LYS A 329 22.31 -0.99 36.54
C LYS A 329 21.29 -0.32 37.44
N ARG A 330 20.82 -1.04 38.47
CA ARG A 330 19.94 -0.48 39.49
C ARG A 330 20.78 0.11 40.63
N LEU A 331 20.42 1.30 41.01
CA LEU A 331 21.11 2.09 42.04
C LEU A 331 20.09 2.60 43.08
N TYR A 332 20.58 2.99 44.25
CA TYR A 332 19.79 3.60 45.34
C TYR A 332 18.50 2.82 45.68
N ARG A 333 18.61 1.51 45.94
CA ARG A 333 17.46 0.64 46.28
C ARG A 333 16.38 0.68 45.18
N ASP A 334 16.79 0.58 43.94
CA ASP A 334 15.92 0.57 42.76
C ASP A 334 15.23 1.89 42.43
N LYS A 335 15.63 3.03 43.06
CA LYS A 335 15.10 4.35 42.74
C LYS A 335 15.70 4.95 41.50
N VAL A 336 16.90 4.55 41.13
CA VAL A 336 17.58 5.02 39.91
C VAL A 336 18.00 3.81 39.09
N SER A 337 17.77 3.86 37.79
CA SER A 337 18.29 2.88 36.82
C SER A 337 19.08 3.60 35.75
N CYS A 338 20.32 3.15 35.53
CA CYS A 338 21.15 3.60 34.42
C CYS A 338 21.30 2.45 33.44
N SER A 339 20.96 2.68 32.20
CA SER A 339 21.03 1.67 31.13
C SER A 339 21.90 2.16 29.99
N LEU A 340 22.77 1.27 29.52
CA LEU A 340 23.47 1.42 28.23
C LEU A 340 22.94 0.42 27.26
N TYR A 341 22.70 0.83 26.01
CA TYR A 341 22.20 -0.07 24.98
C TYR A 341 22.99 0.07 23.68
N VAL A 342 23.09 -1.05 22.98
CA VAL A 342 23.64 -1.15 21.65
C VAL A 342 22.63 -1.89 20.81
N ASN A 343 22.08 -1.20 19.80
CA ASN A 343 21.24 -1.83 18.80
C ASN A 343 22.10 -2.28 17.64
N LYS A 344 21.77 -3.46 17.10
CA LYS A 344 22.52 -4.09 16.00
C LYS A 344 24.00 -4.31 16.32
N ILE A 345 24.29 -4.75 17.55
CA ILE A 345 25.64 -5.15 17.94
C ILE A 345 26.18 -6.30 17.07
N PHE A 346 25.25 -7.10 16.56
CA PHE A 346 25.48 -8.09 15.53
C PHE A 346 24.33 -8.05 14.53
N ASP A 347 24.68 -8.06 13.23
CA ASP A 347 23.73 -8.00 12.14
C ASP A 347 24.11 -8.99 11.03
N VAL A 348 23.12 -9.74 10.57
CA VAL A 348 23.22 -10.60 9.41
C VAL A 348 22.18 -10.09 8.40
N THR A 349 22.64 -9.35 7.42
CA THR A 349 21.79 -8.80 6.36
C THR A 349 22.49 -9.04 5.02
N PRO A 350 22.32 -10.25 4.43
CA PRO A 350 23.01 -10.59 3.20
C PRO A 350 22.48 -9.78 2.03
N ASP A 351 23.35 -9.51 1.06
CA ASP A 351 22.99 -8.96 -0.23
C ASP A 351 22.07 -9.95 -0.96
N TYR A 352 21.17 -9.44 -1.78
CA TYR A 352 20.28 -10.28 -2.60
C TYR A 352 19.88 -9.57 -3.88
N TRP A 353 19.55 -10.36 -4.89
CA TRP A 353 19.05 -9.86 -6.15
C TRP A 353 17.53 -9.65 -6.11
N ARG A 354 17.09 -8.54 -6.67
CA ARG A 354 15.69 -8.24 -6.94
C ARG A 354 15.54 -7.96 -8.43
N GLY A 355 15.11 -8.95 -9.19
CA GLY A 355 15.27 -8.91 -10.64
C GLY A 355 16.76 -8.73 -10.96
N ASP A 356 17.08 -7.74 -11.78
CA ASP A 356 18.45 -7.44 -12.20
C ASP A 356 19.18 -6.48 -11.25
N ALA A 357 18.55 -6.04 -10.16
CA ALA A 357 19.13 -5.10 -9.21
C ALA A 357 19.69 -5.81 -7.98
N LEU A 358 20.98 -5.61 -7.68
CA LEU A 358 21.60 -6.08 -6.45
C LEU A 358 21.24 -5.12 -5.29
N VAL A 359 20.50 -5.66 -4.31
CA VAL A 359 20.13 -4.93 -3.09
C VAL A 359 21.20 -5.15 -2.02
N ARG A 360 21.87 -4.09 -1.64
CA ARG A 360 22.85 -4.05 -0.54
C ARG A 360 22.30 -3.21 0.60
N ARG A 361 22.55 -3.65 1.83
CA ARG A 361 22.18 -2.90 3.02
C ARG A 361 23.38 -2.74 3.90
N SER A 362 23.77 -1.50 4.18
CA SER A 362 24.74 -1.18 5.21
C SER A 362 24.02 -0.98 6.52
N VAL A 363 24.46 -1.67 7.55
CA VAL A 363 23.89 -1.59 8.90
C VAL A 363 24.95 -1.07 9.84
N THR A 364 24.63 0.02 10.55
CA THR A 364 25.53 0.61 11.54
C THR A 364 25.00 0.36 12.95
N PRO A 365 25.83 -0.10 13.90
CA PRO A 365 25.44 -0.16 15.30
C PRO A 365 25.05 1.22 15.82
N TYR A 366 24.05 1.24 16.71
CA TYR A 366 23.56 2.44 17.34
C TYR A 366 23.66 2.29 18.86
N PHE A 367 24.23 3.31 19.53
CA PHE A 367 24.49 3.33 20.96
C PHE A 367 23.63 4.38 21.65
N GLY A 368 23.23 4.13 22.87
CA GLY A 368 22.54 5.11 23.68
C GLY A 368 22.60 4.79 25.17
N MET A 369 22.25 5.81 25.96
CA MET A 369 22.12 5.74 27.41
C MET A 369 20.74 6.22 27.86
N GLU A 370 20.21 5.61 28.87
CA GLU A 370 18.91 5.93 29.48
C GLU A 370 19.08 6.01 31.00
N LEU A 371 18.50 7.02 31.60
CA LEU A 371 18.44 7.21 33.03
C LEU A 371 16.98 7.30 33.47
N ASP A 372 16.57 6.37 34.34
CA ASP A 372 15.22 6.31 34.89
C ASP A 372 15.26 6.68 36.38
N PHE A 373 14.36 7.53 36.79
CA PHE A 373 14.17 7.91 38.18
C PHE A 373 12.75 7.51 38.61
N LYS A 374 12.66 6.75 39.72
CA LYS A 374 11.39 6.47 40.37
C LYS A 374 11.19 7.51 41.49
N ILE A 375 10.25 8.38 41.31
CA ILE A 375 9.80 9.40 42.26
C ILE A 375 8.93 8.77 43.34
#